data_d38d05bed259e0f0f4ad2f8023d0cb58
#
_entry.id   d38d05bed259e0f0f4ad2f8023d0cb58
#
_cell.length_a   1.000
_cell.length_b   1.000
_cell.length_c   1.000
_cell.angle_alpha   90.00
_cell.angle_beta   90.00
_cell.angle_gamma   90.00
#
_symmetry.space_group_name_H-M   'P 1'
#
loop_
_entity.id
_entity.type
_entity.pdbx_description
1 polymer ?
#
loop_
_entity_poly.entity_id
_entity_poly.type
_entity_poly.pdbx_seq_one_letter_code
_entity_poly.pdbx_strand_id
1 'polypeptide(L)'
;PQVAAFIDECKRGATTAAALETAEKLGYRTGLTAKHPFTGEDMPLFIANFVLMDYGTGAVMGVPGHDQRDFEFATKYDLPIARVVASDPARADEPFKGEAEAGDGVIVNSDFLDRMTVEQAKAEVISRAEAEGWGRGTTVWRLRDWGVSRQRYWGTPIPFVHCDACGIVPVPRDQLPVKLPEDVDFETPGNPLERHPTWKHTTCPECGGEARRETDTLDTFVDSSWYFLRFASQPDDKPFDADEIAKWLPVQHYIGGIEHAILHLLYARFWTRALSAIGKLSVKEPFAALFTQGMVTHETYALGDGSWLSPDEVRRDGEDYVHIESGQPVTAGRVVKMSKSKKNVVDPDRIIEQYGADAVRWFMLSDSPPERDLPWSESGIEGCGRFVQRLW
;
A
#
# COMPACT_ATOMS: atom_id res chain seq x y z
N PRO A 1 18.28 22.48 25.06
CA PRO A 1 17.53 21.50 25.85
C PRO A 1 16.06 21.39 25.41
N GLN A 2 15.36 22.53 25.23
CA GLN A 2 13.93 22.53 24.86
C GLN A 2 13.66 21.91 23.48
N VAL A 3 14.50 22.19 22.49
CA VAL A 3 14.41 21.58 21.15
C VAL A 3 14.57 20.06 21.22
N ALA A 4 15.54 19.56 21.97
CA ALA A 4 15.75 18.13 22.11
C ALA A 4 14.56 17.43 22.79
N ALA A 5 13.98 18.06 23.82
CA ALA A 5 12.79 17.53 24.48
C ALA A 5 11.59 17.46 23.52
N PHE A 6 11.39 18.50 22.68
CA PHE A 6 10.31 18.49 21.68
C PHE A 6 10.55 17.44 20.58
N ILE A 7 11.78 17.25 20.12
CA ILE A 7 12.11 16.19 19.16
C ILE A 7 11.82 14.81 19.76
N ASP A 8 12.17 14.60 21.04
CA ASP A 8 11.89 13.33 21.73
C ASP A 8 10.38 13.10 21.95
N GLU A 9 9.61 14.16 22.14
CA GLU A 9 8.15 14.10 22.16
C GLU A 9 7.59 13.68 20.80
N CYS A 10 8.03 14.32 19.72
CA CYS A 10 7.62 13.98 18.36
C CYS A 10 7.95 12.52 17.99
N LYS A 11 9.12 12.01 18.40
CA LYS A 11 9.55 10.61 18.16
C LYS A 11 8.70 9.58 18.91
N ARG A 12 8.10 9.94 20.03
CA ARG A 12 7.18 9.07 20.79
C ARG A 12 5.77 9.01 20.19
N GLY A 13 5.44 9.94 19.34
CA GLY A 13 4.18 9.97 18.60
C GLY A 13 4.15 8.97 17.45
N ALA A 14 3.03 8.92 16.74
CA ALA A 14 2.85 8.06 15.59
C ALA A 14 3.79 8.48 14.45
N THR A 15 4.51 7.50 13.90
CA THR A 15 5.48 7.70 12.81
C THR A 15 4.94 7.37 11.42
N THR A 16 3.71 6.87 11.32
CA THR A 16 3.09 6.51 10.03
C THR A 16 2.32 7.70 9.44
N ALA A 17 2.38 7.88 8.12
CA ALA A 17 1.67 8.96 7.42
C ALA A 17 0.16 9.01 7.75
N ALA A 18 -0.51 7.85 7.83
CA ALA A 18 -1.94 7.76 8.15
C ALA A 18 -2.26 8.20 9.60
N ALA A 19 -1.38 7.91 10.55
CA ALA A 19 -1.56 8.35 11.93
C ALA A 19 -1.25 9.85 12.11
N LEU A 20 -0.35 10.40 11.31
CA LEU A 20 -0.03 11.83 11.30
C LEU A 20 -1.14 12.69 10.65
N GLU A 21 -1.97 12.12 9.80
CA GLU A 21 -3.12 12.84 9.21
C GLU A 21 -4.15 13.25 10.28
N THR A 22 -4.39 12.38 11.26
CA THR A 22 -5.39 12.59 12.31
C THR A 22 -4.82 13.15 13.62
N ALA A 23 -3.48 13.15 13.78
CA ALA A 23 -2.83 13.66 14.98
C ALA A 23 -2.87 15.17 15.06
N GLU A 24 -2.91 15.69 16.28
CA GLU A 24 -2.77 17.13 16.53
C GLU A 24 -1.44 17.66 15.98
N LYS A 25 -1.49 18.78 15.24
CA LYS A 25 -0.30 19.42 14.65
C LYS A 25 0.44 20.20 15.74
N LEU A 26 1.63 19.71 16.08
CA LEU A 26 2.50 20.32 17.10
C LEU A 26 3.73 20.92 16.43
N GLY A 27 4.17 22.09 16.93
CA GLY A 27 5.34 22.79 16.43
C GLY A 27 6.12 23.52 17.53
N TYR A 28 7.42 23.57 17.33
CA TYR A 28 8.34 24.35 18.17
C TYR A 28 8.92 25.49 17.33
N ARG A 29 8.68 26.76 17.76
CA ARG A 29 9.26 27.93 17.12
C ARG A 29 10.73 28.04 17.49
N THR A 30 11.62 27.94 16.51
CA THR A 30 13.07 27.91 16.73
C THR A 30 13.66 29.28 17.10
N GLY A 31 12.97 30.36 16.78
CA GLY A 31 13.49 31.73 16.83
C GLY A 31 14.37 32.10 15.63
N LEU A 32 14.61 31.16 14.72
CA LEU A 32 15.31 31.41 13.47
C LEU A 32 14.34 31.77 12.35
N THR A 33 14.87 32.40 11.30
CA THR A 33 14.10 32.72 10.09
C THR A 33 14.83 32.18 8.86
N ALA A 34 14.06 31.89 7.81
CA ALA A 34 14.57 31.64 6.45
C ALA A 34 14.14 32.80 5.54
N LYS A 35 14.97 33.17 4.59
CA LYS A 35 14.62 34.17 3.58
C LYS A 35 13.70 33.56 2.51
N HIS A 36 12.58 34.21 2.25
CA HIS A 36 11.75 33.83 1.10
C HIS A 36 12.54 34.09 -0.19
N PRO A 37 12.69 33.09 -1.08
CA PRO A 37 13.63 33.18 -2.21
C PRO A 37 13.27 34.28 -3.21
N PHE A 38 12.01 34.66 -3.34
CA PHE A 38 11.57 35.67 -4.31
C PHE A 38 11.34 37.04 -3.68
N THR A 39 10.74 37.13 -2.48
CA THR A 39 10.41 38.41 -1.84
C THR A 39 11.52 38.90 -0.91
N GLY A 40 12.42 38.03 -0.47
CA GLY A 40 13.45 38.35 0.51
C GLY A 40 12.93 38.53 1.95
N GLU A 41 11.65 38.35 2.18
CA GLU A 41 11.05 38.46 3.51
C GLU A 41 11.51 37.36 4.46
N ASP A 42 11.49 37.63 5.76
CA ASP A 42 11.84 36.68 6.80
C ASP A 42 10.64 35.78 7.12
N MET A 43 10.78 34.48 6.85
CA MET A 43 9.80 33.46 7.21
C MET A 43 10.22 32.77 8.51
N PRO A 44 9.31 32.58 9.48
CA PRO A 44 9.62 31.90 10.73
C PRO A 44 9.91 30.40 10.50
N LEU A 45 10.94 29.88 11.17
CA LEU A 45 11.33 28.46 11.08
C LEU A 45 10.77 27.69 12.30
N PHE A 46 10.01 26.65 12.02
CA PHE A 46 9.44 25.74 13.02
C PHE A 46 9.99 24.32 12.85
N ILE A 47 10.08 23.58 13.96
CA ILE A 47 10.15 22.13 13.94
C ILE A 47 8.73 21.62 14.18
N ALA A 48 8.22 20.75 13.31
CA ALA A 48 6.84 20.28 13.38
C ALA A 48 6.77 18.76 13.33
N ASN A 49 5.80 18.17 14.06
CA ASN A 49 5.66 16.71 14.17
C ASN A 49 5.07 16.04 12.90
N PHE A 50 4.53 16.80 11.97
CA PHE A 50 3.89 16.28 10.76
C PHE A 50 4.73 16.45 9.47
N VAL A 51 5.94 17.03 9.59
CA VAL A 51 6.91 17.10 8.48
C VAL A 51 7.76 15.85 8.49
N LEU A 52 7.59 15.01 7.45
CA LEU A 52 8.32 13.75 7.31
C LEU A 52 9.75 14.00 6.83
N MET A 53 10.72 13.30 7.43
CA MET A 53 12.15 13.45 7.14
C MET A 53 12.55 12.94 5.74
N ASP A 54 11.76 12.04 5.18
CA ASP A 54 11.93 11.45 3.85
C ASP A 54 11.23 12.25 2.73
N TYR A 55 10.57 13.37 3.09
CA TYR A 55 9.99 14.28 2.12
C TYR A 55 11.01 15.37 1.74
N GLY A 56 11.57 15.26 0.56
CA GLY A 56 12.60 16.16 0.07
C GLY A 56 13.89 16.14 0.90
N THR A 57 14.23 17.28 1.51
CA THR A 57 15.38 17.41 2.44
C THR A 57 14.99 17.35 3.91
N GLY A 58 13.71 17.05 4.22
CA GLY A 58 13.15 17.15 5.56
C GLY A 58 12.79 18.58 5.97
N ALA A 59 12.91 19.55 5.07
CA ALA A 59 12.46 20.93 5.24
C ALA A 59 11.48 21.28 4.12
N VAL A 60 10.30 21.82 4.50
CA VAL A 60 9.23 22.19 3.57
C VAL A 60 8.79 23.63 3.83
N MET A 61 8.37 24.32 2.77
CA MET A 61 7.69 25.60 2.89
C MET A 61 6.20 25.32 3.10
N GLY A 62 5.63 25.83 4.20
CA GLY A 62 4.19 25.72 4.47
C GLY A 62 3.36 26.52 3.47
N VAL A 63 2.21 25.97 3.07
CA VAL A 63 1.25 26.62 2.16
C VAL A 63 -0.16 26.60 2.79
N PRO A 64 -0.35 27.33 3.89
CA PRO A 64 -1.55 27.21 4.72
C PRO A 64 -2.86 27.57 4.01
N GLY A 65 -2.84 28.37 2.96
CA GLY A 65 -4.04 28.63 2.18
C GLY A 65 -4.56 27.44 1.37
N HIS A 66 -3.71 26.44 1.07
CA HIS A 66 -4.01 25.38 0.10
C HIS A 66 -3.62 23.96 0.55
N ASP A 67 -3.06 23.79 1.75
CA ASP A 67 -2.84 22.50 2.42
C ASP A 67 -3.53 22.53 3.78
N GLN A 68 -4.41 21.56 4.05
CA GLN A 68 -5.21 21.52 5.27
C GLN A 68 -4.35 21.37 6.53
N ARG A 69 -3.27 20.59 6.47
CA ARG A 69 -2.35 20.39 7.62
C ARG A 69 -1.63 21.69 7.98
N ASP A 70 -1.17 22.40 6.95
CA ASP A 70 -0.54 23.72 7.12
C ASP A 70 -1.53 24.76 7.59
N PHE A 71 -2.80 24.70 7.15
CA PHE A 71 -3.88 25.58 7.60
C PHE A 71 -4.16 25.41 9.10
N GLU A 72 -4.32 24.17 9.55
CA GLU A 72 -4.53 23.84 10.98
C GLU A 72 -3.35 24.32 11.83
N PHE A 73 -2.13 24.09 11.33
CA PHE A 73 -0.91 24.55 11.99
C PHE A 73 -0.82 26.07 12.06
N ALA A 74 -1.03 26.75 10.96
CA ALA A 74 -0.97 28.22 10.89
C ALA A 74 -2.03 28.87 11.78
N THR A 75 -3.24 28.33 11.80
CA THR A 75 -4.32 28.77 12.68
C THR A 75 -3.94 28.59 14.15
N LYS A 76 -3.38 27.44 14.52
CA LYS A 76 -2.99 27.15 15.91
C LYS A 76 -1.87 28.06 16.42
N TYR A 77 -0.92 28.42 15.55
CA TYR A 77 0.24 29.24 15.92
C TYR A 77 0.11 30.71 15.51
N ASP A 78 -1.09 31.15 15.16
CA ASP A 78 -1.40 32.53 14.75
C ASP A 78 -0.45 33.05 13.67
N LEU A 79 -0.24 32.23 12.63
CA LEU A 79 0.57 32.58 11.47
C LEU A 79 -0.32 33.14 10.36
N PRO A 80 0.20 34.05 9.52
CA PRO A 80 -0.59 34.62 8.42
C PRO A 80 -0.92 33.54 7.38
N ILE A 81 -2.17 33.58 6.89
CA ILE A 81 -2.66 32.68 5.85
C ILE A 81 -3.07 33.54 4.65
N ALA A 82 -2.32 33.44 3.55
CA ALA A 82 -2.60 34.13 2.30
C ALA A 82 -3.23 33.18 1.27
N ARG A 83 -4.23 33.68 0.53
CA ARG A 83 -4.74 32.96 -0.66
C ARG A 83 -3.80 33.25 -1.82
N VAL A 84 -3.20 32.23 -2.40
CA VAL A 84 -2.28 32.33 -3.55
C VAL A 84 -2.81 31.60 -4.78
N VAL A 85 -3.88 30.80 -4.64
CA VAL A 85 -4.64 30.21 -5.74
C VAL A 85 -6.13 30.54 -5.53
N ALA A 86 -6.80 30.99 -6.56
CA ALA A 86 -8.23 31.26 -6.52
C ALA A 86 -8.92 30.73 -7.78
N SER A 87 -10.12 30.18 -7.63
CA SER A 87 -10.98 29.78 -8.76
C SER A 87 -11.44 30.99 -9.58
N ASP A 88 -11.53 32.16 -8.94
CA ASP A 88 -11.80 33.47 -9.55
C ASP A 88 -10.84 34.49 -8.92
N PRO A 89 -10.08 35.29 -9.70
CA PRO A 89 -9.22 36.33 -9.18
C PRO A 89 -9.92 37.37 -8.28
N ALA A 90 -11.23 37.58 -8.46
CA ALA A 90 -12.02 38.48 -7.61
C ALA A 90 -12.11 38.01 -6.15
N ARG A 91 -11.82 36.76 -5.88
CA ARG A 91 -11.82 36.13 -4.55
C ARG A 91 -10.48 36.23 -3.80
N ALA A 92 -9.49 36.90 -4.37
CA ALA A 92 -8.13 36.96 -3.80
C ALA A 92 -8.11 37.36 -2.31
N ASP A 93 -8.94 38.32 -1.93
CA ASP A 93 -9.00 38.90 -0.57
C ASP A 93 -10.15 38.34 0.28
N GLU A 94 -10.91 37.34 -0.21
CA GLU A 94 -11.96 36.71 0.59
C GLU A 94 -11.37 35.94 1.78
N PRO A 95 -11.96 36.04 2.98
CA PRO A 95 -11.51 35.26 4.12
C PRO A 95 -11.75 33.75 3.91
N PHE A 96 -10.87 32.89 4.45
CA PHE A 96 -11.08 31.45 4.50
C PHE A 96 -12.24 31.08 5.41
N LYS A 97 -13.00 30.04 5.06
CA LYS A 97 -14.18 29.55 5.79
C LYS A 97 -13.86 28.48 6.83
N GLY A 98 -12.67 28.53 7.44
CA GLY A 98 -12.25 27.61 8.48
C GLY A 98 -11.49 26.38 7.96
N GLU A 99 -11.22 26.30 6.65
CA GLU A 99 -10.48 25.23 6.00
C GLU A 99 -9.63 25.78 4.85
N ALA A 100 -8.61 25.02 4.44
CA ALA A 100 -7.80 25.31 3.27
C ALA A 100 -8.61 25.11 1.98
N GLU A 101 -8.36 25.92 0.96
CA GLU A 101 -8.97 25.75 -0.36
C GLU A 101 -8.01 25.04 -1.31
N ALA A 102 -8.08 23.71 -1.36
CA ALA A 102 -7.32 22.89 -2.32
C ALA A 102 -8.02 22.88 -3.68
N GLY A 103 -7.24 22.90 -4.77
CA GLY A 103 -7.77 22.77 -6.12
C GLY A 103 -7.01 23.58 -7.16
N ASP A 104 -7.50 23.51 -8.40
CA ASP A 104 -6.97 24.29 -9.51
C ASP A 104 -7.54 25.71 -9.51
N GLY A 105 -6.80 26.62 -10.13
CA GLY A 105 -7.21 28.00 -10.26
C GLY A 105 -6.15 28.87 -10.92
N VAL A 106 -6.28 30.15 -10.75
CA VAL A 106 -5.28 31.15 -11.14
C VAL A 106 -4.52 31.64 -9.92
N ILE A 107 -3.27 31.96 -10.11
CA ILE A 107 -2.41 32.50 -9.07
C ILE A 107 -2.81 33.96 -8.79
N VAL A 108 -2.88 34.28 -7.50
CA VAL A 108 -3.19 35.61 -6.96
C VAL A 108 -2.24 35.94 -5.80
N ASN A 109 -2.07 37.21 -5.45
CA ASN A 109 -1.23 37.66 -4.32
C ASN A 109 0.21 37.11 -4.38
N SER A 110 0.76 36.91 -5.59
CA SER A 110 2.04 36.25 -5.83
C SER A 110 2.95 36.98 -6.82
N ASP A 111 2.76 38.30 -6.94
CA ASP A 111 3.60 39.21 -7.74
C ASP A 111 3.75 38.72 -9.20
N PHE A 112 4.95 38.35 -9.61
CA PHE A 112 5.24 37.95 -10.99
C PHE A 112 4.51 36.67 -11.45
N LEU A 113 3.92 35.91 -10.54
CA LEU A 113 3.13 34.71 -10.84
C LEU A 113 1.64 35.02 -11.02
N ASP A 114 1.18 36.21 -10.67
CA ASP A 114 -0.23 36.57 -10.73
C ASP A 114 -0.84 36.32 -12.12
N ARG A 115 -2.05 35.79 -12.13
CA ARG A 115 -2.82 35.40 -13.33
C ARG A 115 -2.32 34.21 -14.11
N MET A 116 -1.23 33.57 -13.70
CA MET A 116 -0.80 32.29 -14.25
C MET A 116 -1.71 31.17 -13.77
N THR A 117 -1.81 30.10 -14.57
CA THR A 117 -2.35 28.83 -14.05
C THR A 117 -1.35 28.22 -13.08
N VAL A 118 -1.82 27.30 -12.23
CA VAL A 118 -0.95 26.56 -11.27
C VAL A 118 0.22 25.88 -11.99
N GLU A 119 -0.02 25.27 -13.16
CA GLU A 119 1.05 24.61 -13.95
C GLU A 119 2.08 25.61 -14.50
N GLN A 120 1.61 26.76 -15.03
CA GLN A 120 2.50 27.81 -15.51
C GLN A 120 3.36 28.38 -14.38
N ALA A 121 2.76 28.64 -13.22
CA ALA A 121 3.48 29.16 -12.06
C ALA A 121 4.54 28.19 -11.54
N LYS A 122 4.23 26.88 -11.47
CA LYS A 122 5.21 25.84 -11.11
C LYS A 122 6.40 25.83 -12.09
N ALA A 123 6.13 25.87 -13.38
CA ALA A 123 7.18 25.90 -14.40
C ALA A 123 8.07 27.16 -14.29
N GLU A 124 7.46 28.32 -14.07
CA GLU A 124 8.17 29.61 -13.91
C GLU A 124 9.05 29.61 -12.65
N VAL A 125 8.52 29.14 -11.50
CA VAL A 125 9.30 29.04 -10.25
C VAL A 125 10.51 28.12 -10.42
N ILE A 126 10.32 26.95 -11.04
CA ILE A 126 11.42 26.01 -11.30
C ILE A 126 12.45 26.65 -12.21
N SER A 127 12.02 27.26 -13.31
CA SER A 127 12.91 27.90 -14.27
C SER A 127 13.78 29.00 -13.63
N ARG A 128 13.19 29.84 -12.78
CA ARG A 128 13.93 30.88 -12.04
C ARG A 128 14.90 30.30 -11.03
N ALA A 129 14.44 29.30 -10.26
CA ALA A 129 15.27 28.63 -9.27
C ALA A 129 16.54 28.02 -9.89
N GLU A 130 16.38 27.40 -11.07
CA GLU A 130 17.49 26.83 -11.83
C GLU A 130 18.40 27.91 -12.44
N ALA A 131 17.82 28.94 -13.01
CA ALA A 131 18.59 30.06 -13.63
C ALA A 131 19.41 30.82 -12.58
N GLU A 132 18.89 31.02 -11.38
CA GLU A 132 19.56 31.70 -10.28
C GLU A 132 20.45 30.78 -9.43
N GLY A 133 20.39 29.44 -9.66
CA GLY A 133 21.31 28.47 -9.07
C GLY A 133 21.02 28.12 -7.61
N TRP A 134 19.83 28.47 -7.06
CA TRP A 134 19.47 28.15 -5.68
C TRP A 134 18.48 26.97 -5.55
N GLY A 135 17.99 26.42 -6.68
CA GLY A 135 17.08 25.28 -6.69
C GLY A 135 17.12 24.50 -7.99
N ARG A 136 16.39 23.42 -8.04
CA ARG A 136 16.19 22.61 -9.27
C ARG A 136 14.83 21.92 -9.26
N GLY A 137 14.28 21.69 -10.43
CA GLY A 137 13.09 20.86 -10.60
C GLY A 137 13.38 19.42 -10.18
N THR A 138 12.44 18.83 -9.42
CA THR A 138 12.54 17.44 -8.97
C THR A 138 11.21 16.75 -9.17
N THR A 139 11.24 15.57 -9.78
CA THR A 139 10.07 14.71 -9.89
C THR A 139 9.95 13.85 -8.66
N VAL A 140 8.87 14.03 -7.89
CA VAL A 140 8.54 13.18 -6.76
C VAL A 140 7.54 12.12 -7.23
N TRP A 141 7.94 10.86 -7.17
CA TRP A 141 7.07 9.75 -7.52
C TRP A 141 6.10 9.47 -6.36
N ARG A 142 4.81 9.42 -6.67
CA ARG A 142 3.77 9.09 -5.65
C ARG A 142 3.70 7.60 -5.31
N LEU A 143 4.48 6.78 -5.98
CA LEU A 143 4.63 5.37 -5.68
C LEU A 143 5.64 5.23 -4.52
N ARG A 144 5.20 4.61 -3.42
CA ARG A 144 6.09 4.30 -2.28
C ARG A 144 7.02 3.17 -2.64
N ASP A 145 8.21 3.17 -2.04
CA ASP A 145 9.13 2.06 -2.16
C ASP A 145 8.50 0.76 -1.66
N TRP A 146 8.75 -0.30 -2.39
CA TRP A 146 8.35 -1.63 -1.96
C TRP A 146 9.41 -2.21 -1.03
N GLY A 147 9.18 -2.16 0.28
CA GLY A 147 10.01 -2.84 1.27
C GLY A 147 9.83 -4.35 1.12
N VAL A 148 10.84 -5.04 0.58
CA VAL A 148 10.75 -6.46 0.23
C VAL A 148 11.07 -7.41 1.38
N SER A 149 11.65 -6.94 2.47
CA SER A 149 12.05 -7.72 3.65
C SER A 149 10.87 -8.06 4.56
N ARG A 150 10.81 -9.29 5.05
CA ARG A 150 9.81 -9.75 6.03
C ARG A 150 10.48 -10.55 7.15
N GLN A 151 10.15 -10.23 8.38
CA GLN A 151 10.61 -10.90 9.60
C GLN A 151 9.75 -12.13 9.87
N ARG A 152 9.80 -13.09 8.95
CA ARG A 152 9.02 -14.33 9.03
C ARG A 152 9.73 -15.47 8.30
N TYR A 153 9.37 -16.71 8.67
CA TYR A 153 9.92 -17.91 8.06
C TYR A 153 9.48 -18.11 6.60
N TRP A 154 8.17 -17.93 6.33
CA TRP A 154 7.63 -18.19 5.00
C TRP A 154 8.02 -17.10 4.00
N GLY A 155 8.82 -17.50 3.02
CA GLY A 155 9.31 -16.65 1.94
C GLY A 155 10.69 -17.12 1.45
N THR A 156 11.14 -16.56 0.33
CA THR A 156 12.47 -16.82 -0.20
C THR A 156 13.55 -16.18 0.68
N PRO A 157 14.56 -16.90 1.17
CA PRO A 157 15.66 -16.32 1.93
C PRO A 157 16.41 -15.26 1.11
N ILE A 158 16.76 -14.15 1.74
CA ILE A 158 17.55 -13.10 1.11
C ILE A 158 19.03 -13.53 1.12
N PRO A 159 19.69 -13.68 -0.04
CA PRO A 159 21.00 -14.31 -0.14
C PRO A 159 22.16 -13.37 0.21
N PHE A 160 22.15 -12.84 1.43
CA PHE A 160 23.20 -11.99 1.96
C PHE A 160 23.70 -12.50 3.32
N VAL A 161 24.92 -12.14 3.64
CA VAL A 161 25.53 -12.32 4.97
C VAL A 161 26.03 -10.99 5.51
N HIS A 162 25.93 -10.81 6.81
CA HIS A 162 26.43 -9.64 7.55
C HIS A 162 27.75 -10.01 8.20
N CYS A 163 28.82 -9.33 7.85
CA CYS A 163 30.17 -9.50 8.37
C CYS A 163 30.63 -8.21 9.02
N ASP A 164 31.18 -8.26 10.23
CA ASP A 164 31.66 -7.08 10.95
C ASP A 164 32.83 -6.38 10.21
N ALA A 165 33.63 -7.15 9.47
CA ALA A 165 34.78 -6.60 8.74
C ALA A 165 34.43 -6.13 7.31
N CYS A 166 33.53 -6.88 6.59
CA CYS A 166 33.25 -6.65 5.17
C CYS A 166 31.88 -5.97 4.93
N GLY A 167 31.05 -5.84 5.98
CA GLY A 167 29.70 -5.32 5.85
C GLY A 167 28.72 -6.36 5.27
N ILE A 168 27.85 -5.94 4.38
CA ILE A 168 26.86 -6.81 3.72
C ILE A 168 27.48 -7.45 2.49
N VAL A 169 27.57 -8.78 2.47
CA VAL A 169 28.23 -9.56 1.42
C VAL A 169 27.21 -10.50 0.77
N PRO A 170 27.10 -10.54 -0.57
CA PRO A 170 26.21 -11.47 -1.25
C PRO A 170 26.72 -12.91 -1.12
N VAL A 171 25.79 -13.86 -0.98
CA VAL A 171 26.12 -15.29 -1.02
C VAL A 171 26.59 -15.66 -2.44
N PRO A 172 27.73 -16.34 -2.61
CA PRO A 172 28.25 -16.76 -3.90
C PRO A 172 27.28 -17.67 -4.65
N ARG A 173 27.30 -17.62 -5.98
CA ARG A 173 26.37 -18.38 -6.83
C ARG A 173 26.43 -19.89 -6.64
N ASP A 174 27.61 -20.43 -6.39
CA ASP A 174 27.85 -21.85 -6.13
C ASP A 174 27.32 -22.32 -4.77
N GLN A 175 26.97 -21.39 -3.88
CA GLN A 175 26.33 -21.66 -2.59
C GLN A 175 24.81 -21.42 -2.59
N LEU A 176 24.22 -21.10 -3.74
CA LEU A 176 22.77 -20.95 -3.89
C LEU A 176 22.13 -22.32 -4.26
N PRO A 177 20.89 -22.53 -3.85
CA PRO A 177 20.00 -21.64 -3.06
C PRO A 177 20.34 -21.67 -1.56
N VAL A 178 20.10 -20.56 -0.88
CA VAL A 178 20.06 -20.54 0.59
C VAL A 178 18.81 -21.30 1.04
N LYS A 179 19.00 -22.40 1.75
CA LYS A 179 17.89 -23.25 2.21
C LYS A 179 17.46 -22.83 3.62
N LEU A 180 16.15 -22.80 3.84
CA LEU A 180 15.57 -22.59 5.17
C LEU A 180 15.84 -23.81 6.06
N PRO A 181 15.98 -23.63 7.39
CA PRO A 181 16.08 -24.75 8.32
C PRO A 181 14.72 -25.46 8.46
N GLU A 182 14.74 -26.77 8.68
CA GLU A 182 13.51 -27.55 8.88
C GLU A 182 13.13 -27.66 10.38
N ASP A 183 14.11 -27.48 11.29
CA ASP A 183 13.97 -27.55 12.73
C ASP A 183 13.64 -26.18 13.33
N VAL A 184 12.45 -25.67 13.05
CA VAL A 184 12.02 -24.30 13.41
C VAL A 184 10.94 -24.32 14.48
N ASP A 185 11.12 -23.52 15.52
CA ASP A 185 10.09 -23.25 16.51
C ASP A 185 9.18 -22.08 16.06
N PHE A 186 7.90 -22.37 15.85
CA PHE A 186 6.85 -21.41 15.51
C PHE A 186 6.01 -20.94 16.70
N GLU A 187 6.16 -21.56 17.86
CA GLU A 187 5.35 -21.28 19.05
C GLU A 187 5.80 -19.99 19.76
N THR A 188 7.10 -19.72 19.71
CA THR A 188 7.67 -18.54 20.32
C THR A 188 7.49 -17.30 19.47
N PRO A 189 6.97 -16.16 19.98
CA PRO A 189 6.82 -14.91 19.22
C PRO A 189 8.13 -14.35 18.66
N GLY A 190 8.05 -13.65 17.55
CA GLY A 190 9.18 -13.01 16.86
C GLY A 190 9.65 -13.77 15.62
N ASN A 191 10.72 -13.27 14.97
CA ASN A 191 11.26 -13.89 13.76
C ASN A 191 11.92 -15.24 14.07
N PRO A 192 11.39 -16.38 13.56
CA PRO A 192 11.94 -17.70 13.84
C PRO A 192 13.37 -17.88 13.36
N LEU A 193 13.75 -17.29 12.23
CA LEU A 193 15.09 -17.37 11.67
C LEU A 193 16.12 -16.61 12.51
N GLU A 194 15.75 -15.45 13.05
CA GLU A 194 16.61 -14.69 13.94
C GLU A 194 16.87 -15.43 15.27
N ARG A 195 15.88 -16.18 15.76
CA ARG A 195 15.98 -16.98 16.98
C ARG A 195 16.68 -18.32 16.77
N HIS A 196 16.83 -18.76 15.50
CA HIS A 196 17.40 -20.08 15.22
C HIS A 196 18.84 -20.18 15.74
N PRO A 197 19.18 -21.21 16.54
CA PRO A 197 20.44 -21.27 17.28
C PRO A 197 21.69 -21.43 16.40
N THR A 198 21.55 -22.06 15.25
CA THR A 198 22.68 -22.42 14.37
C THR A 198 22.58 -21.85 12.96
N TRP A 199 21.41 -21.87 12.33
CA TRP A 199 21.23 -21.55 10.92
C TRP A 199 21.72 -20.14 10.54
N LYS A 200 21.51 -19.15 11.41
CA LYS A 200 21.95 -17.76 11.17
C LYS A 200 23.47 -17.58 11.19
N HIS A 201 24.22 -18.48 11.81
CA HIS A 201 25.67 -18.39 11.88
C HIS A 201 26.31 -19.00 10.64
N THR A 202 27.30 -18.31 10.09
CA THR A 202 28.00 -18.73 8.86
C THR A 202 29.38 -18.09 8.79
N THR A 203 30.12 -18.36 7.73
CA THR A 203 31.40 -17.71 7.42
C THR A 203 31.23 -16.68 6.32
N CYS A 204 31.94 -15.57 6.41
CA CYS A 204 31.95 -14.56 5.37
C CYS A 204 32.60 -15.09 4.10
N PRO A 205 31.94 -15.01 2.91
CA PRO A 205 32.53 -15.46 1.65
C PRO A 205 33.76 -14.68 1.20
N GLU A 206 33.93 -13.44 1.68
CA GLU A 206 35.06 -12.59 1.28
C GLU A 206 36.29 -12.78 2.17
N CYS A 207 36.12 -12.74 3.50
CA CYS A 207 37.26 -12.76 4.43
C CYS A 207 37.40 -14.09 5.19
N GLY A 208 36.44 -15.00 5.12
CA GLY A 208 36.43 -16.28 5.84
C GLY A 208 36.18 -16.15 7.35
N GLY A 209 35.97 -14.96 7.88
CA GLY A 209 35.65 -14.70 9.27
C GLY A 209 34.21 -15.07 9.65
N GLU A 210 33.89 -14.98 10.95
CA GLU A 210 32.52 -15.17 11.42
C GLU A 210 31.58 -14.17 10.79
N ALA A 211 30.39 -14.63 10.40
CA ALA A 211 29.35 -13.82 9.80
C ALA A 211 27.96 -14.35 10.16
N ARG A 212 26.95 -13.55 9.90
CA ARG A 212 25.56 -13.90 10.15
C ARG A 212 24.76 -13.83 8.84
N ARG A 213 23.97 -14.88 8.55
CA ARG A 213 23.02 -14.84 7.43
C ARG A 213 21.98 -13.76 7.66
N GLU A 214 21.46 -13.20 6.56
CA GLU A 214 20.23 -12.44 6.61
C GLU A 214 19.09 -13.35 7.09
N THR A 215 18.34 -12.87 8.09
CA THR A 215 17.27 -13.63 8.73
C THR A 215 15.88 -13.22 8.25
N ASP A 216 15.80 -12.15 7.46
CA ASP A 216 14.58 -11.78 6.77
C ASP A 216 14.38 -12.66 5.51
N THR A 217 13.13 -12.89 5.17
CA THR A 217 12.75 -13.49 3.89
C THR A 217 12.14 -12.43 2.98
N LEU A 218 12.12 -12.69 1.67
CA LEU A 218 11.44 -11.82 0.73
C LEU A 218 9.93 -11.89 0.90
N ASP A 219 9.26 -10.77 0.69
CA ASP A 219 7.81 -10.71 0.53
C ASP A 219 7.37 -11.71 -0.53
N THR A 220 6.31 -12.47 -0.25
CA THR A 220 5.77 -13.48 -1.17
C THR A 220 5.30 -12.90 -2.51
N PHE A 221 5.04 -11.60 -2.59
CA PHE A 221 4.81 -10.92 -3.87
C PHE A 221 6.04 -10.94 -4.79
N VAL A 222 7.25 -11.10 -4.27
CA VAL A 222 8.44 -11.31 -5.11
C VAL A 222 8.28 -12.58 -5.93
N ASP A 223 7.85 -13.68 -5.31
CA ASP A 223 7.66 -14.97 -6.00
C ASP A 223 6.50 -14.88 -7.00
N SER A 224 5.34 -14.33 -6.57
CA SER A 224 4.16 -14.19 -7.44
C SER A 224 4.35 -13.18 -8.58
N SER A 225 5.34 -12.30 -8.49
CA SER A 225 5.62 -11.30 -9.54
C SER A 225 6.17 -11.89 -10.82
N TRP A 226 6.72 -13.11 -10.79
CA TRP A 226 7.34 -13.73 -11.95
C TRP A 226 7.02 -15.23 -12.12
N TYR A 227 6.15 -15.81 -11.29
CA TYR A 227 5.83 -17.23 -11.30
C TYR A 227 5.38 -17.73 -12.69
N PHE A 228 4.69 -16.90 -13.47
CA PHE A 228 4.21 -17.24 -14.81
C PHE A 228 5.35 -17.49 -15.79
N LEU A 229 6.54 -16.91 -15.59
CA LEU A 229 7.75 -17.24 -16.34
C LEU A 229 8.19 -18.69 -16.02
N ARG A 230 8.16 -19.02 -14.73
CA ARG A 230 8.55 -20.34 -14.24
C ARG A 230 7.58 -21.43 -14.69
N PHE A 231 6.29 -21.12 -14.84
CA PHE A 231 5.30 -22.04 -15.39
C PHE A 231 5.54 -22.37 -16.87
N ALA A 232 5.97 -21.37 -17.64
CA ALA A 232 6.24 -21.57 -19.07
C ALA A 232 7.60 -22.24 -19.35
N SER A 233 8.55 -22.16 -18.40
CA SER A 233 9.89 -22.71 -18.57
C SER A 233 10.52 -23.05 -17.22
N GLN A 234 10.91 -24.30 -17.00
CA GLN A 234 11.41 -24.82 -15.71
C GLN A 234 12.78 -25.51 -15.82
N PRO A 235 13.83 -24.86 -16.34
CA PRO A 235 15.17 -25.43 -16.33
C PRO A 235 15.72 -25.55 -14.90
N ASP A 236 16.62 -26.52 -14.67
CA ASP A 236 17.19 -26.76 -13.34
C ASP A 236 18.31 -25.77 -12.97
N ASP A 237 19.00 -25.23 -13.97
CA ASP A 237 20.25 -24.46 -13.82
C ASP A 237 20.03 -22.93 -13.88
N LYS A 238 18.83 -22.47 -14.23
CA LYS A 238 18.50 -21.05 -14.41
C LYS A 238 17.05 -20.77 -14.06
N PRO A 239 16.67 -19.50 -13.81
CA PRO A 239 15.29 -19.14 -13.44
C PRO A 239 14.27 -19.53 -14.51
N PHE A 240 14.59 -19.34 -15.78
CA PHE A 240 13.77 -19.67 -16.94
C PHE A 240 14.65 -19.65 -18.21
N ASP A 241 14.15 -20.25 -19.28
CA ASP A 241 14.75 -20.14 -20.60
C ASP A 241 14.08 -19.02 -21.40
N ALA A 242 14.87 -18.04 -21.85
CA ALA A 242 14.34 -16.85 -22.53
C ALA A 242 13.69 -17.18 -23.88
N ASP A 243 14.20 -18.19 -24.61
CA ASP A 243 13.66 -18.59 -25.91
C ASP A 243 12.34 -19.32 -25.75
N GLU A 244 12.18 -20.12 -24.70
CA GLU A 244 10.91 -20.75 -24.36
C GLU A 244 9.88 -19.71 -23.92
N ILE A 245 10.29 -18.76 -23.06
CA ILE A 245 9.42 -17.66 -22.62
C ILE A 245 8.93 -16.83 -23.82
N ALA A 246 9.78 -16.53 -24.78
CA ALA A 246 9.41 -15.76 -25.96
C ALA A 246 8.28 -16.38 -26.80
N LYS A 247 8.09 -17.71 -26.71
CA LYS A 247 7.00 -18.42 -27.42
C LYS A 247 5.66 -18.30 -26.72
N TRP A 248 5.65 -18.12 -25.39
CA TRP A 248 4.44 -18.18 -24.56
C TRP A 248 3.97 -16.81 -24.04
N LEU A 249 4.85 -15.82 -23.93
CA LEU A 249 4.52 -14.51 -23.41
C LEU A 249 4.30 -13.46 -24.53
N PRO A 250 3.47 -12.45 -24.28
CA PRO A 250 2.68 -12.21 -23.05
C PRO A 250 1.57 -13.25 -22.88
N VAL A 251 1.16 -13.51 -21.63
CA VAL A 251 -0.02 -14.34 -21.32
C VAL A 251 -1.26 -13.71 -21.97
N GLN A 252 -2.00 -14.47 -22.77
CA GLN A 252 -3.09 -13.93 -23.58
C GLN A 252 -4.25 -13.38 -22.75
N HIS A 253 -4.67 -14.12 -21.74
CA HIS A 253 -5.73 -13.71 -20.82
C HIS A 253 -5.31 -13.99 -19.38
N TYR A 254 -5.33 -12.96 -18.55
CA TYR A 254 -5.04 -13.06 -17.13
C TYR A 254 -6.29 -12.69 -16.34
N ILE A 255 -6.81 -13.65 -15.57
CA ILE A 255 -8.11 -13.55 -14.91
C ILE A 255 -7.90 -13.52 -13.40
N GLY A 256 -8.49 -12.57 -12.70
CA GLY A 256 -8.39 -12.45 -11.26
C GLY A 256 -9.18 -11.30 -10.68
N GLY A 257 -9.12 -11.14 -9.35
CA GLY A 257 -9.83 -10.08 -8.65
C GLY A 257 -9.25 -8.70 -8.91
N ILE A 258 -10.12 -7.69 -8.91
CA ILE A 258 -9.74 -6.29 -9.12
C ILE A 258 -8.79 -5.76 -8.04
N GLU A 259 -8.80 -6.32 -6.84
CA GLU A 259 -7.91 -5.92 -5.74
C GLU A 259 -6.43 -6.04 -6.06
N HIS A 260 -6.09 -6.91 -7.01
CA HIS A 260 -4.70 -7.10 -7.45
C HIS A 260 -4.18 -6.00 -8.37
N ALA A 261 -5.02 -5.08 -8.85
CA ALA A 261 -4.59 -3.99 -9.73
C ALA A 261 -3.47 -3.13 -9.11
N ILE A 262 -3.51 -2.90 -7.81
CA ILE A 262 -2.52 -2.12 -7.04
C ILE A 262 -1.55 -2.99 -6.22
N LEU A 263 -1.61 -4.31 -6.36
CA LEU A 263 -0.77 -5.29 -5.67
C LEU A 263 -0.04 -6.16 -6.70
N HIS A 264 -0.47 -7.41 -6.85
CA HIS A 264 0.16 -8.41 -7.70
C HIS A 264 0.38 -7.95 -9.15
N LEU A 265 -0.63 -7.34 -9.79
CA LEU A 265 -0.51 -6.90 -11.19
C LEU A 265 0.53 -5.78 -11.35
N LEU A 266 0.60 -4.86 -10.39
CA LEU A 266 1.62 -3.81 -10.37
C LEU A 266 3.03 -4.41 -10.26
N TYR A 267 3.21 -5.35 -9.33
CA TYR A 267 4.51 -5.99 -9.12
C TYR A 267 4.92 -6.90 -10.29
N ALA A 268 4.00 -7.68 -10.85
CA ALA A 268 4.26 -8.51 -12.03
C ALA A 268 4.69 -7.66 -13.23
N ARG A 269 4.06 -6.53 -13.43
CA ARG A 269 4.43 -5.57 -14.49
C ARG A 269 5.79 -4.93 -14.22
N PHE A 270 6.05 -4.49 -12.99
CA PHE A 270 7.35 -3.95 -12.60
C PHE A 270 8.47 -4.96 -12.84
N TRP A 271 8.27 -6.21 -12.39
CA TRP A 271 9.25 -7.29 -12.52
C TRP A 271 9.57 -7.61 -14.00
N THR A 272 8.54 -7.74 -14.82
CA THR A 272 8.71 -7.98 -16.26
C THR A 272 9.48 -6.85 -16.93
N ARG A 273 9.15 -5.60 -16.63
CA ARG A 273 9.84 -4.43 -17.19
C ARG A 273 11.29 -4.34 -16.70
N ALA A 274 11.55 -4.65 -15.43
CA ALA A 274 12.90 -4.68 -14.87
C ALA A 274 13.75 -5.76 -15.55
N LEU A 275 13.23 -6.97 -15.70
CA LEU A 275 13.92 -8.06 -16.41
C LEU A 275 14.17 -7.72 -17.89
N SER A 276 13.22 -7.04 -18.54
CA SER A 276 13.41 -6.54 -19.91
C SER A 276 14.50 -5.47 -19.97
N ALA A 277 14.53 -4.53 -19.02
CA ALA A 277 15.52 -3.46 -18.99
C ALA A 277 16.97 -3.97 -18.81
N ILE A 278 17.15 -5.06 -18.07
CA ILE A 278 18.45 -5.71 -17.89
C ILE A 278 18.75 -6.82 -18.95
N GLY A 279 17.93 -6.87 -20.02
CA GLY A 279 18.14 -7.76 -21.15
C GLY A 279 17.87 -9.25 -20.90
N LYS A 280 17.06 -9.58 -19.88
CA LYS A 280 16.69 -10.96 -19.53
C LYS A 280 15.39 -11.43 -20.19
N LEU A 281 14.53 -10.49 -20.61
CA LEU A 281 13.29 -10.76 -21.34
C LEU A 281 13.16 -9.86 -22.57
N SER A 282 12.48 -10.35 -23.60
CA SER A 282 12.13 -9.59 -24.80
C SER A 282 10.80 -8.85 -24.68
N VAL A 283 9.92 -9.29 -23.77
CA VAL A 283 8.60 -8.68 -23.54
C VAL A 283 8.65 -7.62 -22.44
N LYS A 284 7.82 -6.59 -22.58
CA LYS A 284 7.74 -5.48 -21.61
C LYS A 284 6.47 -5.53 -20.74
N GLU A 285 5.46 -6.25 -21.17
CA GLU A 285 4.20 -6.43 -20.44
C GLU A 285 3.95 -7.92 -20.23
N PRO A 286 3.60 -8.35 -19.01
CA PRO A 286 3.42 -9.77 -18.70
C PRO A 286 2.13 -10.35 -19.30
N PHE A 287 1.07 -9.53 -19.41
CA PHE A 287 -0.28 -9.93 -19.78
C PHE A 287 -0.78 -9.10 -20.96
N ALA A 288 -1.32 -9.75 -22.00
CA ALA A 288 -1.89 -9.07 -23.17
C ALA A 288 -3.28 -8.52 -22.85
N ALA A 289 -4.07 -9.23 -22.06
CA ALA A 289 -5.37 -8.80 -21.60
C ALA A 289 -5.60 -9.19 -20.14
N LEU A 290 -6.26 -8.31 -19.40
CA LEU A 290 -6.70 -8.52 -18.02
C LEU A 290 -8.22 -8.68 -18.01
N PHE A 291 -8.71 -9.67 -17.30
CA PHE A 291 -10.13 -9.83 -17.00
C PHE A 291 -10.29 -9.76 -15.48
N THR A 292 -10.80 -8.64 -15.00
CA THR A 292 -10.96 -8.41 -13.57
C THR A 292 -12.33 -8.88 -13.10
N GLN A 293 -12.34 -9.80 -12.16
CA GLN A 293 -13.57 -10.31 -11.55
C GLN A 293 -14.06 -9.36 -10.47
N GLY A 294 -15.40 -9.25 -10.36
CA GLY A 294 -16.06 -8.58 -9.24
C GLY A 294 -15.84 -9.31 -7.93
N MET A 295 -16.21 -8.65 -6.85
CA MET A 295 -16.07 -9.19 -5.48
C MET A 295 -17.30 -9.99 -5.09
N VAL A 296 -17.11 -11.04 -4.29
CA VAL A 296 -18.23 -11.66 -3.57
C VAL A 296 -18.62 -10.76 -2.41
N THR A 297 -19.88 -10.39 -2.35
CA THR A 297 -20.43 -9.45 -1.37
C THR A 297 -21.49 -10.12 -0.52
N HIS A 298 -21.69 -9.64 0.70
CA HIS A 298 -22.72 -10.11 1.62
C HIS A 298 -23.25 -8.96 2.46
N GLU A 299 -24.46 -9.10 2.97
CA GLU A 299 -25.01 -8.20 3.97
C GLU A 299 -24.12 -8.20 5.22
N THR A 300 -24.16 -7.11 5.95
CA THR A 300 -23.55 -7.02 7.28
C THR A 300 -24.63 -7.07 8.34
N TYR A 301 -24.32 -7.70 9.46
CA TYR A 301 -25.26 -7.84 10.59
C TYR A 301 -24.64 -7.24 11.85
N ALA A 302 -25.41 -6.44 12.58
CA ALA A 302 -24.94 -5.82 13.81
C ALA A 302 -26.01 -5.86 14.92
N LEU A 303 -25.57 -6.00 16.16
CA LEU A 303 -26.39 -5.78 17.35
C LEU A 303 -26.58 -4.28 17.62
N GLY A 304 -27.50 -3.96 18.51
CA GLY A 304 -27.79 -2.58 18.89
C GLY A 304 -26.62 -1.81 19.53
N ASP A 305 -25.60 -2.51 20.02
CA ASP A 305 -24.36 -1.93 20.55
C ASP A 305 -23.30 -1.70 19.46
N GLY A 306 -23.59 -2.01 18.19
CA GLY A 306 -22.69 -1.87 17.05
C GLY A 306 -21.71 -3.04 16.84
N SER A 307 -21.79 -4.11 17.64
CA SER A 307 -20.96 -5.30 17.44
C SER A 307 -21.40 -6.08 16.20
N TRP A 308 -20.42 -6.48 15.36
CA TRP A 308 -20.68 -7.25 14.14
C TRP A 308 -20.95 -8.71 14.45
N LEU A 309 -21.91 -9.29 13.74
CA LEU A 309 -22.25 -10.70 13.76
C LEU A 309 -21.90 -11.38 12.43
N SER A 310 -21.52 -12.66 12.50
CA SER A 310 -21.38 -13.50 11.31
C SER A 310 -22.76 -14.00 10.84
N PRO A 311 -22.91 -14.34 9.55
CA PRO A 311 -24.19 -14.81 9.00
C PRO A 311 -24.77 -16.03 9.72
N ASP A 312 -23.92 -16.91 10.27
CA ASP A 312 -24.30 -18.09 11.03
C ASP A 312 -24.75 -17.80 12.47
N GLU A 313 -24.49 -16.61 13.00
CA GLU A 313 -25.01 -16.14 14.28
C GLU A 313 -26.41 -15.50 14.17
N VAL A 314 -26.93 -15.35 12.93
CA VAL A 314 -28.17 -14.62 12.65
C VAL A 314 -29.24 -15.53 12.04
N ARG A 315 -30.46 -15.38 12.50
CA ARG A 315 -31.62 -16.06 11.94
C ARG A 315 -32.66 -15.03 11.51
N ARG A 316 -33.28 -15.29 10.37
CA ARG A 316 -34.45 -14.51 9.92
C ARG A 316 -35.71 -14.89 10.73
N ASP A 317 -36.43 -13.87 11.18
CA ASP A 317 -37.69 -14.03 11.92
C ASP A 317 -38.76 -13.11 11.28
N GLY A 318 -39.52 -13.67 10.34
CA GLY A 318 -40.42 -12.90 9.49
C GLY A 318 -39.67 -11.98 8.52
N GLU A 319 -39.86 -10.67 8.64
CA GLU A 319 -39.11 -9.64 7.87
C GLU A 319 -37.86 -9.17 8.60
N ASP A 320 -37.69 -9.48 9.87
CA ASP A 320 -36.62 -9.05 10.74
C ASP A 320 -35.53 -10.12 10.89
N TYR A 321 -34.41 -9.73 11.51
CA TYR A 321 -33.32 -10.62 11.87
C TYR A 321 -33.11 -10.64 13.38
N VAL A 322 -32.76 -11.80 13.92
CA VAL A 322 -32.48 -12.00 15.35
C VAL A 322 -31.19 -12.78 15.55
N HIS A 323 -30.45 -12.46 16.58
CA HIS A 323 -29.27 -13.22 17.01
C HIS A 323 -29.72 -14.57 17.60
N ILE A 324 -29.12 -15.65 17.09
CA ILE A 324 -29.58 -17.02 17.39
C ILE A 324 -29.51 -17.34 18.90
N GLU A 325 -28.40 -16.98 19.54
CA GLU A 325 -28.17 -17.32 20.94
C GLU A 325 -28.95 -16.44 21.93
N SER A 326 -28.96 -15.11 21.70
CA SER A 326 -29.57 -14.18 22.68
C SER A 326 -30.99 -13.78 22.35
N GLY A 327 -31.49 -14.04 21.14
CA GLY A 327 -32.79 -13.58 20.66
C GLY A 327 -32.88 -12.05 20.45
N GLN A 328 -31.79 -11.33 20.56
CA GLN A 328 -31.76 -9.86 20.38
C GLN A 328 -32.02 -9.49 18.93
N PRO A 329 -32.69 -8.35 18.67
CA PRO A 329 -32.86 -7.81 17.32
C PRO A 329 -31.50 -7.52 16.65
N VAL A 330 -31.40 -7.86 15.39
CA VAL A 330 -30.21 -7.64 14.55
C VAL A 330 -30.55 -6.66 13.44
N THR A 331 -29.69 -5.66 13.25
CA THR A 331 -29.81 -4.74 12.13
C THR A 331 -29.03 -5.27 10.94
N ALA A 332 -29.74 -5.55 9.82
CA ALA A 332 -29.10 -5.84 8.54
C ALA A 332 -28.61 -4.53 7.90
N GLY A 333 -27.33 -4.50 7.55
CA GLY A 333 -26.70 -3.36 6.90
C GLY A 333 -26.60 -3.54 5.39
N ARG A 334 -25.79 -2.69 4.76
CA ARG A 334 -25.58 -2.74 3.30
C ARG A 334 -24.82 -3.99 2.88
N VAL A 335 -25.12 -4.48 1.68
CA VAL A 335 -24.32 -5.48 0.97
C VAL A 335 -22.97 -4.85 0.61
N VAL A 336 -21.89 -5.41 1.13
CA VAL A 336 -20.53 -4.94 0.92
C VAL A 336 -19.58 -6.11 0.73
N LYS A 337 -18.36 -5.83 0.24
CA LYS A 337 -17.30 -6.83 0.15
C LYS A 337 -17.16 -7.62 1.45
N MET A 338 -17.07 -8.93 1.34
CA MET A 338 -16.80 -9.81 2.50
C MET A 338 -15.48 -9.47 3.17
N SER A 339 -15.47 -9.35 4.48
CA SER A 339 -14.27 -9.08 5.27
C SER A 339 -14.37 -9.68 6.68
N LYS A 340 -13.24 -10.15 7.19
CA LYS A 340 -13.14 -10.68 8.57
C LYS A 340 -13.47 -9.61 9.62
N SER A 341 -13.11 -8.36 9.37
CA SER A 341 -13.37 -7.24 10.30
C SER A 341 -14.85 -6.93 10.48
N LYS A 342 -15.66 -7.16 9.45
CA LYS A 342 -17.12 -6.99 9.49
C LYS A 342 -17.86 -8.29 9.75
N LYS A 343 -17.16 -9.41 9.90
CA LYS A 343 -17.70 -10.75 10.09
C LYS A 343 -18.72 -11.21 9.03
N ASN A 344 -18.80 -10.56 7.88
CA ASN A 344 -19.76 -10.89 6.81
C ASN A 344 -19.20 -11.91 5.80
N VAL A 345 -18.32 -12.79 6.25
CA VAL A 345 -17.71 -13.85 5.44
C VAL A 345 -18.56 -15.11 5.52
N VAL A 346 -18.83 -15.73 4.38
CA VAL A 346 -19.42 -17.07 4.28
C VAL A 346 -18.28 -18.07 4.17
N ASP A 347 -18.29 -19.09 5.03
CA ASP A 347 -17.27 -20.13 5.04
C ASP A 347 -17.46 -21.07 3.85
N PRO A 348 -16.51 -21.14 2.89
CA PRO A 348 -16.63 -22.02 1.75
C PRO A 348 -16.66 -23.50 2.10
N ASP A 349 -15.96 -23.95 3.15
CA ASP A 349 -15.91 -25.35 3.54
C ASP A 349 -17.32 -25.83 3.97
N ARG A 350 -18.01 -25.05 4.80
CA ARG A 350 -19.39 -25.33 5.21
C ARG A 350 -20.35 -25.42 4.01
N ILE A 351 -20.21 -24.51 3.06
CA ILE A 351 -21.08 -24.49 1.87
C ILE A 351 -20.78 -25.69 0.96
N ILE A 352 -19.52 -26.05 0.80
CA ILE A 352 -19.11 -27.24 0.03
C ILE A 352 -19.61 -28.52 0.69
N GLU A 353 -19.55 -28.63 2.03
CA GLU A 353 -20.09 -29.77 2.75
C GLU A 353 -21.61 -29.91 2.56
N GLN A 354 -22.33 -28.78 2.55
CA GLN A 354 -23.79 -28.77 2.46
C GLN A 354 -24.31 -29.00 1.03
N TYR A 355 -23.71 -28.37 0.01
CA TYR A 355 -24.24 -28.32 -1.35
C TYR A 355 -23.34 -29.01 -2.39
N GLY A 356 -22.09 -29.32 -2.03
CA GLY A 356 -21.08 -29.85 -2.94
C GLY A 356 -20.33 -28.74 -3.70
N ALA A 357 -19.06 -29.03 -4.05
CA ALA A 357 -18.21 -28.09 -4.75
C ALA A 357 -18.75 -27.67 -6.13
N ASP A 358 -19.41 -28.56 -6.85
CA ASP A 358 -19.95 -28.28 -8.17
C ASP A 358 -21.14 -27.28 -8.12
N ALA A 359 -21.97 -27.35 -7.06
CA ALA A 359 -23.03 -26.37 -6.86
C ALA A 359 -22.46 -24.97 -6.60
N VAL A 360 -21.39 -24.87 -5.77
CA VAL A 360 -20.70 -23.60 -5.51
C VAL A 360 -20.10 -23.04 -6.79
N ARG A 361 -19.38 -23.85 -7.56
CA ARG A 361 -18.79 -23.43 -8.84
C ARG A 361 -19.84 -22.99 -9.84
N TRP A 362 -20.95 -23.71 -9.90
CA TRP A 362 -22.09 -23.34 -10.77
C TRP A 362 -22.70 -22.00 -10.38
N PHE A 363 -22.95 -21.78 -9.07
CA PHE A 363 -23.45 -20.50 -8.56
C PHE A 363 -22.53 -19.35 -8.90
N MET A 364 -21.24 -19.48 -8.62
CA MET A 364 -20.23 -18.44 -8.89
C MET A 364 -20.15 -18.05 -10.38
N LEU A 365 -20.45 -18.96 -11.29
CA LEU A 365 -20.33 -18.71 -12.74
C LEU A 365 -21.64 -18.38 -13.44
N SER A 366 -22.80 -18.63 -12.83
CA SER A 366 -24.08 -18.49 -13.48
C SER A 366 -24.97 -17.35 -12.98
N ASP A 367 -24.73 -16.87 -11.76
CA ASP A 367 -25.63 -15.90 -11.14
C ASP A 367 -25.43 -14.47 -11.64
N SER A 368 -24.18 -14.08 -11.87
CA SER A 368 -23.85 -12.73 -12.34
C SER A 368 -22.74 -12.77 -13.39
N PRO A 369 -22.69 -11.78 -14.31
CA PRO A 369 -21.51 -11.58 -15.15
C PRO A 369 -20.26 -11.46 -14.28
N PRO A 370 -19.16 -12.16 -14.63
CA PRO A 370 -17.98 -12.24 -13.77
C PRO A 370 -17.33 -10.89 -13.43
N GLU A 371 -17.58 -9.85 -14.25
CA GLU A 371 -17.05 -8.50 -14.03
C GLU A 371 -17.82 -7.72 -12.95
N ARG A 372 -18.99 -8.20 -12.56
CA ARG A 372 -19.83 -7.55 -11.52
C ARG A 372 -19.62 -8.21 -10.18
N ASP A 373 -19.88 -7.44 -9.13
CA ASP A 373 -19.96 -7.99 -7.79
C ASP A 373 -21.09 -9.04 -7.72
N LEU A 374 -20.81 -10.15 -7.04
CA LEU A 374 -21.71 -11.26 -6.82
C LEU A 374 -22.26 -11.20 -5.39
N PRO A 375 -23.51 -10.75 -5.17
CA PRO A 375 -24.15 -10.88 -3.87
C PRO A 375 -24.37 -12.34 -3.52
N TRP A 376 -23.85 -12.78 -2.37
CA TRP A 376 -24.11 -14.13 -1.89
C TRP A 376 -25.60 -14.34 -1.62
N SER A 377 -26.14 -15.47 -2.07
CA SER A 377 -27.55 -15.82 -1.93
C SER A 377 -27.72 -17.28 -1.54
N GLU A 378 -28.26 -17.53 -0.36
CA GLU A 378 -28.58 -18.90 0.11
C GLU A 378 -29.59 -19.58 -0.84
N SER A 379 -30.62 -18.87 -1.30
CA SER A 379 -31.57 -19.41 -2.25
C SER A 379 -30.97 -19.70 -3.62
N GLY A 380 -29.98 -18.92 -4.03
CA GLY A 380 -29.22 -19.12 -5.27
C GLY A 380 -28.41 -20.41 -5.23
N ILE A 381 -27.59 -20.60 -4.19
CA ILE A 381 -26.79 -21.81 -4.03
C ILE A 381 -27.64 -23.09 -3.88
N GLU A 382 -28.76 -23.01 -3.15
CA GLU A 382 -29.74 -24.09 -3.07
C GLU A 382 -30.32 -24.46 -4.44
N GLY A 383 -30.65 -23.46 -5.26
CA GLY A 383 -31.10 -23.65 -6.63
C GLY A 383 -30.09 -24.39 -7.48
N CYS A 384 -28.82 -23.99 -7.38
CA CYS A 384 -27.70 -24.66 -8.05
C CYS A 384 -27.52 -26.11 -7.58
N GLY A 385 -27.60 -26.36 -6.25
CA GLY A 385 -27.54 -27.71 -5.68
C GLY A 385 -28.63 -28.61 -6.23
N ARG A 386 -29.90 -28.15 -6.24
CA ARG A 386 -31.01 -28.90 -6.84
C ARG A 386 -30.84 -29.16 -8.33
N PHE A 387 -30.23 -28.21 -9.07
CA PHE A 387 -29.94 -28.41 -10.48
C PHE A 387 -28.90 -29.50 -10.69
N VAL A 388 -27.78 -29.45 -9.96
CA VAL A 388 -26.70 -30.46 -10.03
C VAL A 388 -27.23 -31.84 -9.70
N GLN A 389 -28.05 -31.98 -8.63
CA GLN A 389 -28.68 -33.25 -8.27
C GLN A 389 -29.63 -33.82 -9.32
N ARG A 390 -30.35 -32.96 -10.07
CA ARG A 390 -31.21 -33.41 -11.18
C ARG A 390 -30.41 -33.78 -12.43
N LEU A 391 -29.26 -33.22 -12.61
CA LEU A 391 -28.39 -33.53 -13.73
C LEU A 391 -27.68 -34.86 -13.53
N TRP A 392 -27.29 -35.16 -12.30
CA TRP A 392 -26.65 -36.43 -11.91
C TRP A 392 -27.67 -37.57 -11.88
#